data_8ee7f18753abd165358dcc3c66ca6dc7
#
_entry.id   8ee7f18753abd165358dcc3c66ca6dc7
#
_cell.length_a   1.000
_cell.length_b   1.000
_cell.length_c   1.000
_cell.angle_alpha   90.00
_cell.angle_beta   90.00
_cell.angle_gamma   90.00
#
_symmetry.space_group_name_H-M   'P 1'
#
loop_
_entity.id
_entity.type
_entity.pdbx_description
1 polymer ?
#
loop_
_entity_poly.entity_id
_entity_poly.type
_entity_poly.pdbx_seq_one_letter_code
_entity_poly.pdbx_strand_id
1 'polypeptide(L)'
;MIRHLTKTFMKQRYGKIINISSVSGIAGNAGQANYSASKAGLIGLTKSVARGLASRNVCVNAVAPGFIRTDMTDKLPEAVQDNAVGQIPLKKMGRPEDVAQAVLFLAGDASDYITGQVLCVDGGMAM
;
A
#
# COMPACT_ATOMS: atom_id res chain seq x y z
N MET A 1 -8.55 7.34 12.33
CA MET A 1 -8.53 8.40 11.30
C MET A 1 -9.68 8.24 10.31
N ILE A 2 -9.83 7.13 9.60
CA ILE A 2 -10.91 6.89 8.61
C ILE A 2 -12.29 7.23 9.19
N ARG A 3 -12.62 6.70 10.38
CA ARG A 3 -13.91 6.95 11.04
C ARG A 3 -14.23 8.44 11.21
N HIS A 4 -13.23 9.25 11.54
CA HIS A 4 -13.44 10.68 11.77
C HIS A 4 -13.62 11.47 10.48
N LEU A 5 -12.96 11.05 9.39
CA LEU A 5 -13.04 11.73 8.10
C LEU A 5 -14.24 11.30 7.26
N THR A 6 -14.76 10.09 7.50
CA THR A 6 -15.86 9.51 6.71
C THR A 6 -17.04 10.46 6.58
N LYS A 7 -17.49 11.02 7.70
CA LYS A 7 -18.66 11.92 7.71
C LYS A 7 -18.45 13.17 6.85
N THR A 8 -17.24 13.74 6.90
CA THR A 8 -16.87 14.91 6.08
C THR A 8 -16.86 14.53 4.60
N PHE A 9 -16.20 13.46 4.23
CA PHE A 9 -16.10 13.00 2.84
C PHE A 9 -17.48 12.65 2.25
N MET A 10 -18.34 12.01 3.04
CA MET A 10 -19.70 11.68 2.62
C MET A 10 -20.54 12.95 2.33
N LYS A 11 -20.38 14.00 3.15
CA LYS A 11 -21.09 15.26 2.96
C LYS A 11 -20.61 16.01 1.72
N GLN A 12 -19.30 16.07 1.50
CA GLN A 12 -18.74 16.75 0.34
C GLN A 12 -18.83 15.94 -0.97
N ARG A 13 -19.26 14.66 -0.89
CA ARG A 13 -19.36 13.73 -2.01
C ARG A 13 -18.07 13.61 -2.82
N TYR A 14 -16.95 13.66 -2.14
CA TYR A 14 -15.62 13.45 -2.68
C TYR A 14 -14.64 13.15 -1.55
N GLY A 15 -13.73 12.24 -1.81
CA GLY A 15 -12.64 11.93 -0.91
C GLY A 15 -11.74 10.84 -1.47
N LYS A 16 -10.49 10.88 -1.07
CA LYS A 16 -9.48 9.86 -1.38
C LYS A 16 -8.87 9.37 -0.07
N ILE A 17 -8.93 8.08 0.15
CA ILE A 17 -8.29 7.41 1.29
C ILE A 17 -7.29 6.41 0.72
N ILE A 18 -6.03 6.55 1.09
CA ILE A 18 -4.97 5.64 0.67
C ILE A 18 -4.32 5.05 1.92
N ASN A 19 -4.50 3.75 2.10
CA ASN A 19 -3.91 3.01 3.19
C ASN A 19 -2.56 2.42 2.76
N ILE A 20 -1.56 2.50 3.62
CA ILE A 20 -0.23 1.93 3.35
C ILE A 20 -0.16 0.55 3.96
N SER A 21 -0.27 -0.47 3.11
CA SER A 21 -0.13 -1.87 3.47
C SER A 21 1.33 -2.33 3.26
N SER A 22 1.53 -3.55 2.81
CA SER A 22 2.82 -4.14 2.49
C SER A 22 2.60 -5.39 1.64
N VAL A 23 3.59 -5.76 0.84
CA VAL A 23 3.60 -7.08 0.18
C VAL A 23 3.54 -8.22 1.19
N SER A 24 4.04 -8.03 2.41
CA SER A 24 3.89 -9.01 3.50
C SER A 24 2.44 -9.26 3.88
N GLY A 25 1.56 -8.27 3.69
CA GLY A 25 0.12 -8.44 3.88
C GLY A 25 -0.56 -9.21 2.75
N ILE A 26 0.09 -9.29 1.59
CA ILE A 26 -0.42 -10.04 0.42
C ILE A 26 0.10 -11.47 0.43
N ALA A 27 1.41 -11.64 0.53
CA ALA A 27 2.09 -12.92 0.37
C ALA A 27 2.51 -13.58 1.69
N GLY A 28 2.44 -12.85 2.80
CA GLY A 28 3.05 -13.28 4.05
C GLY A 28 4.57 -13.10 4.05
N ASN A 29 5.16 -13.22 5.22
CA ASN A 29 6.62 -13.21 5.36
C ASN A 29 7.01 -14.00 6.60
N ALA A 30 7.92 -14.96 6.46
CA ALA A 30 8.39 -15.79 7.57
C ALA A 30 8.93 -14.93 8.72
N GLY A 31 8.53 -15.24 9.95
CA GLY A 31 8.93 -14.51 11.14
C GLY A 31 8.18 -13.20 11.40
N GLN A 32 7.23 -12.81 10.53
CA GLN A 32 6.47 -11.57 10.62
C GLN A 32 4.95 -11.81 10.66
N ALA A 33 4.48 -12.83 11.39
CA ALA A 33 3.06 -13.18 11.44
C ALA A 33 2.18 -12.01 11.88
N ASN A 34 2.53 -11.31 12.95
CA ASN A 34 1.75 -10.17 13.46
C ASN A 34 1.75 -8.99 12.47
N TYR A 35 2.90 -8.67 11.90
CA TYR A 35 3.02 -7.61 10.91
C TYR A 35 2.21 -7.94 9.66
N SER A 36 2.36 -9.15 9.13
CA SER A 36 1.61 -9.62 7.95
C SER A 36 0.10 -9.61 8.20
N ALA A 37 -0.33 -10.07 9.38
CA ALA A 37 -1.76 -10.04 9.76
C ALA A 37 -2.31 -8.61 9.80
N SER A 38 -1.56 -7.67 10.38
CA SER A 38 -1.98 -6.27 10.46
C SER A 38 -2.09 -5.63 9.07
N LYS A 39 -1.14 -5.91 8.19
CA LYS A 39 -1.13 -5.37 6.82
C LYS A 39 -2.17 -6.04 5.92
N ALA A 40 -2.45 -7.33 6.11
CA ALA A 40 -3.54 -8.04 5.44
C ALA A 40 -4.92 -7.52 5.92
N GLY A 41 -5.06 -7.28 7.23
CA GLY A 41 -6.26 -6.67 7.80
C GLY A 41 -6.55 -5.29 7.21
N LEU A 42 -5.51 -4.51 6.94
CA LEU A 42 -5.64 -3.19 6.30
C LEU A 42 -6.16 -3.30 4.85
N ILE A 43 -5.82 -4.36 4.14
CA ILE A 43 -6.36 -4.65 2.80
C ILE A 43 -7.86 -4.96 2.89
N GLY A 44 -8.28 -5.80 3.83
CA GLY A 44 -9.69 -6.10 4.08
C GLY A 44 -10.47 -4.86 4.46
N LEU A 45 -9.92 -4.04 5.36
CA LEU A 45 -10.50 -2.75 5.75
C LEU A 45 -10.67 -1.83 4.54
N THR A 46 -9.66 -1.70 3.70
CA THR A 46 -9.70 -0.89 2.48
C THR A 46 -10.88 -1.27 1.59
N LYS A 47 -11.05 -2.56 1.31
CA LYS A 47 -12.13 -3.07 0.45
C LYS A 47 -13.50 -2.85 1.06
N SER A 48 -13.64 -3.07 2.36
CA SER A 48 -14.90 -2.90 3.07
C SER A 48 -15.33 -1.43 3.09
N VAL A 49 -14.40 -0.53 3.41
CA VAL A 49 -14.68 0.91 3.44
C VAL A 49 -14.97 1.44 2.03
N ALA A 50 -14.25 0.95 1.02
CA ALA A 50 -14.50 1.30 -0.38
C ALA A 50 -15.93 0.98 -0.79
N ARG A 51 -16.43 -0.22 -0.47
CA ARG A 51 -17.81 -0.61 -0.75
C ARG A 51 -18.82 0.28 -0.01
N GLY A 52 -18.54 0.59 1.25
CA GLY A 52 -19.44 1.40 2.07
C GLY A 52 -19.54 2.86 1.66
N LEU A 53 -18.49 3.42 1.04
CA LEU A 53 -18.42 4.83 0.68
C LEU A 53 -18.56 5.11 -0.82
N ALA A 54 -18.65 4.08 -1.65
CA ALA A 54 -18.69 4.22 -3.11
C ALA A 54 -19.86 5.09 -3.59
N SER A 55 -21.04 4.94 -3.01
CA SER A 55 -22.22 5.76 -3.37
C SER A 55 -22.08 7.25 -3.05
N ARG A 56 -21.07 7.60 -2.26
CA ARG A 56 -20.74 8.99 -1.92
C ARG A 56 -19.51 9.49 -2.67
N ASN A 57 -19.12 8.78 -3.73
CA ASN A 57 -17.97 9.17 -4.56
C ASN A 57 -16.65 9.30 -3.76
N VAL A 58 -16.47 8.46 -2.76
CA VAL A 58 -15.24 8.38 -1.97
C VAL A 58 -14.48 7.13 -2.41
N CYS A 59 -13.28 7.33 -2.92
CA CYS A 59 -12.40 6.25 -3.36
C CYS A 59 -11.45 5.83 -2.22
N VAL A 60 -11.36 4.55 -1.98
CA VAL A 60 -10.51 3.98 -0.91
C VAL A 60 -9.64 2.89 -1.51
N ASN A 61 -8.34 3.10 -1.49
CA ASN A 61 -7.36 2.17 -2.06
C ASN A 61 -6.22 1.92 -1.07
N ALA A 62 -5.41 0.93 -1.37
CA ALA A 62 -4.19 0.67 -0.62
C ALA A 62 -2.99 0.65 -1.55
N VAL A 63 -1.83 1.04 -1.02
CA VAL A 63 -0.53 0.84 -1.64
C VAL A 63 0.20 -0.21 -0.83
N ALA A 64 0.79 -1.20 -1.50
CA ALA A 64 1.55 -2.27 -0.89
C ALA A 64 3.02 -2.17 -1.34
N PRO A 65 3.87 -1.46 -0.59
CA PRO A 65 5.29 -1.40 -0.88
C PRO A 65 5.97 -2.76 -0.69
N GLY A 66 6.97 -3.04 -1.53
CA GLY A 66 7.88 -4.15 -1.35
C GLY A 66 9.11 -3.75 -0.53
N PHE A 67 10.29 -4.16 -1.00
CA PHE A 67 11.55 -3.85 -0.35
C PHE A 67 12.03 -2.46 -0.78
N ILE A 68 11.87 -1.49 0.10
CA ILE A 68 12.14 -0.06 -0.16
C ILE A 68 13.38 0.37 0.60
N ARG A 69 14.27 1.08 -0.07
CA ARG A 69 15.49 1.62 0.55
C ARG A 69 15.13 2.67 1.61
N THR A 70 15.61 2.44 2.81
CA THR A 70 15.46 3.35 3.96
C THR A 70 16.77 3.35 4.75
N ASP A 71 16.92 4.25 5.70
CA ASP A 71 18.07 4.25 6.60
C ASP A 71 18.23 2.92 7.34
N MET A 72 17.10 2.27 7.68
CA MET A 72 17.14 0.95 8.33
C MET A 72 17.65 -0.14 7.40
N THR A 73 17.25 -0.16 6.12
CA THR A 73 17.73 -1.15 5.16
C THR A 73 19.19 -0.94 4.81
N ASP A 74 19.66 0.31 4.78
CA ASP A 74 21.06 0.63 4.51
C ASP A 74 21.99 0.16 5.63
N LYS A 75 21.47 -0.04 6.85
CA LYS A 75 22.20 -0.60 8.00
C LYS A 75 22.27 -2.12 8.01
N LEU A 76 21.51 -2.80 7.16
CA LEU A 76 21.55 -4.26 7.06
C LEU A 76 22.87 -4.71 6.43
N PRO A 77 23.40 -5.89 6.81
CA PRO A 77 24.55 -6.48 6.13
C PRO A 77 24.33 -6.57 4.62
N GLU A 78 25.37 -6.35 3.84
CA GLU A 78 25.30 -6.38 2.38
C GLU A 78 24.74 -7.70 1.84
N ALA A 79 25.13 -8.83 2.47
CA ALA A 79 24.61 -10.14 2.10
C ALA A 79 23.08 -10.23 2.27
N VAL A 80 22.51 -9.61 3.30
CA VAL A 80 21.06 -9.57 3.55
C VAL A 80 20.37 -8.71 2.49
N GLN A 81 20.95 -7.54 2.16
CA GLN A 81 20.44 -6.67 1.11
C GLN A 81 20.46 -7.38 -0.26
N ASP A 82 21.56 -8.03 -0.61
CA ASP A 82 21.74 -8.75 -1.87
C ASP A 82 20.74 -9.92 -2.00
N ASN A 83 20.51 -10.65 -0.91
CA ASN A 83 19.52 -11.73 -0.87
C ASN A 83 18.10 -11.19 -1.13
N ALA A 84 17.74 -10.08 -0.50
CA ALA A 84 16.44 -9.44 -0.69
C ALA A 84 16.27 -8.96 -2.13
N VAL A 85 17.28 -8.29 -2.69
CA VAL A 85 17.29 -7.84 -4.10
C VAL A 85 17.20 -9.03 -5.05
N GLY A 86 17.85 -10.15 -4.72
CA GLY A 86 17.78 -11.37 -5.51
C GLY A 86 16.37 -11.91 -5.69
N GLN A 87 15.49 -11.68 -4.71
CA GLN A 87 14.08 -12.09 -4.74
C GLN A 87 13.17 -11.12 -5.50
N ILE A 88 13.66 -9.93 -5.84
CA ILE A 88 12.89 -8.94 -6.58
C ILE A 88 13.08 -9.20 -8.09
N PRO A 89 12.01 -9.42 -8.85
CA PRO A 89 12.13 -9.62 -10.30
C PRO A 89 12.87 -8.47 -11.02
N LEU A 90 12.63 -7.21 -10.66
CA LEU A 90 13.34 -6.06 -11.23
C LEU A 90 14.80 -5.90 -10.76
N LYS A 91 15.26 -6.78 -9.83
CA LYS A 91 16.66 -6.83 -9.35
C LYS A 91 17.19 -5.53 -8.76
N LYS A 92 16.30 -4.74 -8.15
CA LYS A 92 16.67 -3.52 -7.43
C LYS A 92 15.64 -3.23 -6.33
N MET A 93 16.09 -2.58 -5.26
CA MET A 93 15.19 -2.01 -4.27
C MET A 93 14.40 -0.84 -4.84
N GLY A 94 13.16 -0.68 -4.37
CA GLY A 94 12.41 0.54 -4.61
C GLY A 94 12.94 1.70 -3.78
N ARG A 95 12.57 2.91 -4.17
CA ARG A 95 12.87 4.14 -3.42
C ARG A 95 11.60 4.65 -2.75
N PRO A 96 11.71 5.41 -1.66
CA PRO A 96 10.55 6.08 -1.05
C PRO A 96 9.73 6.88 -2.06
N GLU A 97 10.38 7.52 -3.02
CA GLU A 97 9.74 8.30 -4.09
C GLU A 97 8.86 7.43 -4.99
N ASP A 98 9.22 6.17 -5.22
CA ASP A 98 8.41 5.26 -6.03
C ASP A 98 7.06 4.98 -5.36
N VAL A 99 7.07 4.84 -4.03
CA VAL A 99 5.84 4.69 -3.23
C VAL A 99 5.06 6.01 -3.21
N ALA A 100 5.74 7.13 -3.02
CA ALA A 100 5.11 8.45 -2.98
C ALA A 100 4.40 8.79 -4.29
N GLN A 101 4.97 8.43 -5.45
CA GLN A 101 4.32 8.63 -6.75
C GLN A 101 3.04 7.80 -6.90
N ALA A 102 3.03 6.58 -6.41
CA ALA A 102 1.82 5.75 -6.41
C ALA A 102 0.72 6.35 -5.53
N VAL A 103 1.08 6.86 -4.35
CA VAL A 103 0.14 7.56 -3.46
C VAL A 103 -0.39 8.82 -4.13
N LEU A 104 0.48 9.62 -4.74
CA LEU A 104 0.09 10.83 -5.45
C LEU A 104 -0.91 10.54 -6.58
N PHE A 105 -0.67 9.50 -7.37
CA PHE A 105 -1.60 9.06 -8.41
C PHE A 105 -2.97 8.71 -7.84
N LEU A 106 -3.01 7.92 -6.77
CA LEU A 106 -4.27 7.51 -6.14
C LEU A 106 -4.98 8.67 -5.41
N ALA A 107 -4.27 9.70 -5.02
CA ALA A 107 -4.84 10.89 -4.39
C ALA A 107 -5.42 11.89 -5.40
N GLY A 108 -5.03 11.80 -6.66
CA GLY A 108 -5.42 12.74 -7.71
C GLY A 108 -6.65 12.33 -8.51
N ASP A 109 -7.08 13.23 -9.39
CA ASP A 109 -8.28 13.04 -10.22
C ASP A 109 -8.13 11.93 -11.26
N ALA A 110 -6.89 11.61 -11.66
CA ALA A 110 -6.62 10.53 -12.61
C ALA A 110 -7.07 9.15 -12.11
N SER A 111 -7.32 9.00 -10.82
CA SER A 111 -7.80 7.77 -10.19
C SER A 111 -9.28 7.81 -9.76
N ASP A 112 -10.08 8.72 -10.30
CA ASP A 112 -11.47 8.91 -9.86
C ASP A 112 -12.38 7.69 -10.09
N TYR A 113 -11.99 6.79 -10.98
CA TYR A 113 -12.72 5.54 -11.24
C TYR A 113 -12.03 4.31 -10.63
N ILE A 114 -11.12 4.52 -9.67
CA ILE A 114 -10.36 3.46 -9.01
C ILE A 114 -10.72 3.45 -7.51
N THR A 115 -11.31 2.35 -7.04
CA THR A 115 -11.61 2.15 -5.62
C THR A 115 -11.55 0.66 -5.25
N GLY A 116 -11.22 0.38 -4.01
CA GLY A 116 -11.11 -0.98 -3.48
C GLY A 116 -9.89 -1.75 -3.98
N GLN A 117 -8.91 -1.08 -4.58
CA GLN A 117 -7.75 -1.71 -5.17
C GLN A 117 -6.52 -1.68 -4.25
N VAL A 118 -5.63 -2.64 -4.45
CA VAL A 118 -4.31 -2.69 -3.83
C VAL A 118 -3.27 -2.55 -4.93
N LEU A 119 -2.53 -1.46 -4.91
CA LEU A 119 -1.47 -1.19 -5.87
C LEU A 119 -0.12 -1.59 -5.26
N CYS A 120 0.49 -2.64 -5.82
CA CYS A 120 1.82 -3.06 -5.40
C CYS A 120 2.89 -2.16 -6.01
N VAL A 121 3.84 -1.73 -5.17
CA VAL A 121 5.03 -0.97 -5.58
C VAL A 121 6.24 -1.75 -5.07
N ASP A 122 6.58 -2.83 -5.77
CA ASP A 122 7.40 -3.90 -5.22
C ASP A 122 8.40 -4.53 -6.18
N GLY A 123 8.50 -4.00 -7.39
CA GLY A 123 9.38 -4.58 -8.40
C GLY A 123 9.00 -5.99 -8.86
N GLY A 124 7.75 -6.39 -8.61
CA GLY A 124 7.21 -7.70 -8.97
C GLY A 124 7.29 -8.77 -7.87
N MET A 125 7.66 -8.40 -6.62
CA MET A 125 7.82 -9.39 -5.54
C MET A 125 6.55 -10.20 -5.27
N ALA A 126 5.39 -9.58 -5.39
CA ALA A 126 4.09 -10.20 -5.07
C ALA A 126 3.39 -10.80 -6.30
N MET A 127 4.09 -10.92 -7.42
CA MET A 127 3.53 -11.60 -8.59
C MET A 127 3.33 -13.09 -8.32
#